data_849de77c22678d5bcb996ef999b2a5d8
#
_entry.id   849de77c22678d5bcb996ef999b2a5d8
#
_cell.length_a   1.000
_cell.length_b   1.000
_cell.length_c   1.000
_cell.angle_alpha   90.00
_cell.angle_beta   90.00
_cell.angle_gamma   90.00
#
_symmetry.space_group_name_H-M   'P 1'
#
loop_
_entity.id
_entity.type
_entity.pdbx_description
1 polymer ?
#
loop_
_entity_poly.entity_id
_entity_poly.type
_entity_poly.pdbx_seq_one_letter_code
_entity_poly.pdbx_strand_id
1 'polypeptide(L)'
;KKVVRTELGDYPFTLANVIPPMKAAEIVRQAGLGERWANVRIPYFLSEADDRVYLVGDITGNTPYPKSGMIAYVSGTIVARHLTERLKGKPLAEIPPELPTNICYSFVDSEEAIWVSANYSWDEAEKRIKAQSQVDNQRSKANGEAAIGWALGLWNDMFGPA
;
A
#
# COMPACT_ATOMS: atom_id res chain seq x y z
N LYS A 1 4.43 22.32 31.08
CA LYS A 1 5.28 21.27 30.47
C LYS A 1 4.47 20.67 29.29
N LYS A 2 5.11 20.41 28.15
CA LYS A 2 4.50 19.70 27.01
C LYS A 2 4.47 18.22 27.37
N VAL A 3 3.32 17.56 27.15
CA VAL A 3 3.12 16.16 27.53
C VAL A 3 2.32 15.46 26.41
N VAL A 4 2.79 14.31 25.97
CA VAL A 4 1.98 13.36 25.18
C VAL A 4 1.29 12.42 26.15
N ARG A 5 -0.04 12.36 26.08
CA ARG A 5 -0.86 11.45 26.87
C ARG A 5 -1.24 10.24 26.04
N THR A 6 -1.05 9.06 26.58
CA THR A 6 -1.41 7.78 25.97
C THR A 6 -2.14 6.92 26.99
N GLU A 7 -2.70 5.82 26.55
CA GLU A 7 -3.30 4.81 27.44
C GLU A 7 -2.27 4.18 28.39
N LEU A 8 -0.96 4.25 28.04
CA LEU A 8 0.14 3.68 28.82
C LEU A 8 0.76 4.71 29.81
N GLY A 9 0.35 6.00 29.74
CA GLY A 9 0.84 7.03 30.63
C GLY A 9 1.12 8.37 29.97
N ASP A 10 1.61 9.29 30.76
CA ASP A 10 1.96 10.66 30.40
C ASP A 10 3.47 10.77 30.17
N TYR A 11 3.87 11.22 28.99
CA TYR A 11 5.27 11.35 28.57
C TYR A 11 5.63 12.83 28.36
N PRO A 12 6.37 13.46 29.27
CA PRO A 12 6.85 14.82 29.06
C PRO A 12 7.92 14.86 27.98
N PHE A 13 7.91 15.90 27.13
CA PHE A 13 8.85 16.01 26.02
C PHE A 13 9.34 17.44 25.79
N THR A 14 10.50 17.56 25.18
CA THR A 14 11.03 18.79 24.59
C THR A 14 10.70 18.84 23.10
N LEU A 15 10.97 17.74 22.40
CA LEU A 15 10.62 17.47 21.02
C LEU A 15 9.89 16.12 20.95
N ALA A 16 8.79 16.04 20.21
CA ALA A 16 8.06 14.79 19.98
C ALA A 16 7.80 14.56 18.49
N ASN A 17 8.07 13.34 18.04
CA ASN A 17 7.58 12.83 16.76
C ASN A 17 6.45 11.84 17.06
N VAL A 18 5.23 12.17 16.65
CA VAL A 18 4.04 11.41 17.01
C VAL A 18 3.31 11.01 15.73
N ILE A 19 3.03 9.72 15.59
CA ILE A 19 2.17 9.18 14.54
C ILE A 19 0.77 8.96 15.15
N PRO A 20 -0.22 9.81 14.82
CA PRO A 20 -1.57 9.65 15.36
C PRO A 20 -2.28 8.44 14.74
N PRO A 21 -3.37 7.95 15.36
CA PRO A 21 -4.22 6.94 14.74
C PRO A 21 -4.71 7.40 13.36
N MET A 22 -4.42 6.58 12.33
CA MET A 22 -4.76 6.89 10.95
C MET A 22 -6.17 6.41 10.59
N LYS A 23 -6.79 7.12 9.66
CA LYS A 23 -8.03 6.74 8.97
C LYS A 23 -7.95 7.19 7.52
N ALA A 24 -8.81 6.63 6.68
CA ALA A 24 -8.96 7.10 5.30
C ALA A 24 -9.39 8.57 5.26
N ALA A 25 -9.12 9.22 4.13
CA ALA A 25 -9.56 10.60 3.90
C ALA A 25 -11.08 10.72 4.05
N GLU A 26 -11.54 11.87 4.51
CA GLU A 26 -12.96 12.13 4.83
C GLU A 26 -13.90 11.88 3.64
N ILE A 27 -13.41 12.04 2.40
CA ILE A 27 -14.18 11.73 1.19
C ILE A 27 -14.69 10.29 1.16
N VAL A 28 -13.97 9.32 1.74
CA VAL A 28 -14.38 7.92 1.81
C VAL A 28 -15.69 7.79 2.60
N ARG A 29 -15.77 8.43 3.75
CA ARG A 29 -16.95 8.44 4.61
C ARG A 29 -18.11 9.22 3.96
N GLN A 30 -17.82 10.41 3.41
CA GLN A 30 -18.84 11.24 2.76
C GLN A 30 -19.46 10.58 1.53
N ALA A 31 -18.68 9.77 0.81
CA ALA A 31 -19.15 9.01 -0.34
C ALA A 31 -19.82 7.66 0.04
N GLY A 32 -19.92 7.33 1.32
CA GLY A 32 -20.51 6.05 1.77
C GLY A 32 -19.67 4.83 1.44
N LEU A 33 -18.36 4.99 1.24
CA LEU A 33 -17.44 3.92 0.82
C LEU A 33 -16.81 3.18 2.01
N GLY A 34 -17.01 3.65 3.23
CA GLY A 34 -16.55 3.07 4.48
C GLY A 34 -16.44 4.10 5.59
N GLU A 35 -16.28 3.63 6.84
CA GLU A 35 -16.21 4.50 8.02
C GLU A 35 -14.76 4.92 8.34
N ARG A 36 -13.94 3.99 8.82
CA ARG A 36 -12.54 4.25 9.11
C ARG A 36 -11.64 4.02 7.90
N TRP A 37 -11.94 2.98 7.14
CA TRP A 37 -11.27 2.55 5.92
C TRP A 37 -12.33 2.12 4.92
N ALA A 38 -11.99 2.10 3.63
CA ALA A 38 -12.88 1.59 2.59
C ALA A 38 -12.59 0.11 2.33
N ASN A 39 -13.65 -0.71 2.26
CA ASN A 39 -13.53 -2.12 1.93
C ASN A 39 -13.62 -2.35 0.42
N VAL A 40 -12.80 -3.29 -0.04
CA VAL A 40 -12.73 -3.68 -1.45
C VAL A 40 -13.06 -5.15 -1.63
N ARG A 41 -13.67 -5.47 -2.75
CA ARG A 41 -13.83 -6.86 -3.19
C ARG A 41 -12.47 -7.40 -3.63
N ILE A 42 -11.96 -8.30 -2.83
CA ILE A 42 -10.71 -8.99 -3.09
C ILE A 42 -10.96 -10.02 -4.21
N PRO A 43 -10.05 -10.14 -5.23
CA PRO A 43 -8.75 -9.48 -5.33
C PRO A 43 -8.72 -8.22 -6.22
N TYR A 44 -9.84 -7.61 -6.56
CA TYR A 44 -9.94 -6.66 -7.68
C TYR A 44 -9.86 -5.17 -7.31
N PHE A 45 -9.70 -4.78 -6.05
CA PHE A 45 -9.75 -3.39 -5.58
C PHE A 45 -11.05 -2.64 -5.88
N LEU A 46 -12.11 -3.36 -6.24
CA LEU A 46 -13.42 -2.79 -6.50
C LEU A 46 -14.14 -2.54 -5.17
N SER A 47 -14.79 -1.40 -5.01
CA SER A 47 -15.54 -1.08 -3.79
C SER A 47 -16.62 -2.12 -3.48
N GLU A 48 -16.80 -2.46 -2.19
CA GLU A 48 -17.94 -3.25 -1.75
C GLU A 48 -19.26 -2.46 -1.84
N ALA A 49 -19.19 -1.12 -1.81
CA ALA A 49 -20.36 -0.25 -1.79
C ALA A 49 -20.84 0.14 -3.20
N ASP A 50 -19.96 0.21 -4.22
CA ASP A 50 -20.32 0.64 -5.58
C ASP A 50 -19.42 -0.05 -6.62
N ASP A 51 -20.05 -0.73 -7.59
CA ASP A 51 -19.39 -1.48 -8.68
C ASP A 51 -18.65 -0.61 -9.69
N ARG A 52 -18.79 0.69 -9.63
CA ARG A 52 -18.13 1.66 -10.52
C ARG A 52 -16.93 2.32 -9.88
N VAL A 53 -16.69 2.05 -8.58
CA VAL A 53 -15.65 2.70 -7.80
C VAL A 53 -14.54 1.72 -7.46
N TYR A 54 -13.31 2.07 -7.80
CA TYR A 54 -12.11 1.37 -7.37
C TYR A 54 -11.41 2.15 -6.24
N LEU A 55 -10.85 1.43 -5.30
CA LEU A 55 -10.19 1.97 -4.11
C LEU A 55 -8.81 1.33 -3.99
N VAL A 56 -7.76 2.15 -3.97
CA VAL A 56 -6.37 1.68 -3.96
C VAL A 56 -5.55 2.38 -2.89
N GLY A 57 -4.41 1.79 -2.55
CA GLY A 57 -3.46 2.37 -1.61
C GLY A 57 -3.99 2.39 -0.17
N ASP A 58 -3.57 3.40 0.57
CA ASP A 58 -3.71 3.47 2.02
C ASP A 58 -5.16 3.57 2.51
N ILE A 59 -6.11 3.92 1.64
CA ILE A 59 -7.53 4.02 2.02
C ILE A 59 -8.21 2.66 2.20
N THR A 60 -7.63 1.57 1.68
CA THR A 60 -8.22 0.23 1.74
C THR A 60 -8.15 -0.38 3.14
N GLY A 61 -9.20 -1.07 3.58
CA GLY A 61 -9.35 -1.56 4.95
C GLY A 61 -9.20 -3.06 5.15
N ASN A 62 -9.74 -3.85 4.24
CA ASN A 62 -9.86 -5.30 4.38
C ASN A 62 -8.83 -6.09 3.57
N THR A 63 -7.67 -5.50 3.29
CA THR A 63 -6.58 -6.14 2.57
C THR A 63 -5.42 -6.48 3.51
N PRO A 64 -4.64 -7.52 3.25
CA PRO A 64 -3.45 -7.85 4.03
C PRO A 64 -2.24 -6.98 3.65
N TYR A 65 -2.42 -6.03 2.75
CA TYR A 65 -1.33 -5.18 2.28
C TYR A 65 -0.94 -4.14 3.33
N PRO A 66 0.36 -3.88 3.51
CA PRO A 66 0.79 -2.75 4.32
C PRO A 66 0.39 -1.44 3.63
N LYS A 67 0.21 -0.40 4.43
CA LYS A 67 0.02 0.95 3.92
C LYS A 67 1.38 1.52 3.55
N SER A 68 1.74 1.38 2.27
CA SER A 68 3.06 1.76 1.75
C SER A 68 2.94 2.41 0.38
N GLY A 69 3.90 3.27 0.03
CA GLY A 69 3.96 3.92 -1.28
C GLY A 69 4.01 2.90 -2.43
N MET A 70 4.74 1.78 -2.24
CA MET A 70 4.82 0.73 -3.26
C MET A 70 3.46 0.06 -3.50
N ILE A 71 2.73 -0.30 -2.44
CA ILE A 71 1.38 -0.85 -2.58
C ILE A 71 0.44 0.16 -3.25
N ALA A 72 0.52 1.43 -2.88
CA ALA A 72 -0.30 2.47 -3.50
C ALA A 72 -0.04 2.60 -5.00
N TYR A 73 1.24 2.66 -5.39
CA TYR A 73 1.66 2.72 -6.79
C TYR A 73 1.22 1.49 -7.58
N VAL A 74 1.56 0.28 -7.11
CA VAL A 74 1.27 -0.97 -7.86
C VAL A 74 -0.22 -1.23 -7.94
N SER A 75 -0.98 -0.99 -6.85
CA SER A 75 -2.44 -1.17 -6.89
C SER A 75 -3.12 -0.18 -7.86
N GLY A 76 -2.62 1.06 -7.95
CA GLY A 76 -3.07 2.03 -8.94
C GLY A 76 -2.84 1.55 -10.39
N THR A 77 -1.64 1.02 -10.66
CA THR A 77 -1.28 0.46 -11.97
C THR A 77 -2.14 -0.76 -12.33
N ILE A 78 -2.38 -1.67 -11.37
CA ILE A 78 -3.27 -2.82 -11.55
C ILE A 78 -4.69 -2.35 -11.92
N VAL A 79 -5.23 -1.40 -11.17
CA VAL A 79 -6.59 -0.89 -11.44
C VAL A 79 -6.65 -0.19 -12.79
N ALA A 80 -5.63 0.54 -13.22
CA ALA A 80 -5.58 1.14 -14.54
C ALA A 80 -5.67 0.08 -15.67
N ARG A 81 -4.95 -1.04 -15.52
CA ARG A 81 -5.06 -2.17 -16.46
C ARG A 81 -6.45 -2.81 -16.45
N HIS A 82 -7.01 -3.06 -15.27
CA HIS A 82 -8.37 -3.60 -15.14
C HIS A 82 -9.42 -2.69 -15.78
N LEU A 83 -9.35 -1.39 -15.54
CA LEU A 83 -10.26 -0.41 -16.17
C LEU A 83 -10.12 -0.41 -17.68
N THR A 84 -8.91 -0.49 -18.21
CA THR A 84 -8.65 -0.56 -19.64
C THR A 84 -9.36 -1.78 -20.27
N GLU A 85 -9.26 -2.95 -19.64
CA GLU A 85 -9.93 -4.15 -20.13
C GLU A 85 -11.47 -4.05 -20.05
N ARG A 86 -11.98 -3.50 -18.95
CA ARG A 86 -13.43 -3.26 -18.80
C ARG A 86 -13.97 -2.26 -19.82
N LEU A 87 -13.24 -1.19 -20.12
CA LEU A 87 -13.62 -0.21 -21.14
C LEU A 87 -13.63 -0.81 -22.56
N LYS A 88 -12.86 -1.86 -22.81
CA LYS A 88 -12.93 -2.67 -24.02
C LYS A 88 -14.12 -3.66 -24.04
N GLY A 89 -14.95 -3.65 -22.99
CA GLY A 89 -16.15 -4.50 -22.87
C GLY A 89 -15.91 -5.84 -22.20
N LYS A 90 -14.69 -6.11 -21.65
CA LYS A 90 -14.40 -7.39 -21.01
C LYS A 90 -15.08 -7.47 -19.63
N PRO A 91 -15.88 -8.50 -19.33
CA PRO A 91 -16.47 -8.70 -18.02
C PRO A 91 -15.41 -8.87 -16.94
N LEU A 92 -15.65 -8.38 -15.71
CA LEU A 92 -14.69 -8.50 -14.60
C LEU A 92 -14.29 -9.96 -14.33
N ALA A 93 -15.21 -10.89 -14.44
CA ALA A 93 -14.95 -12.32 -14.22
C ALA A 93 -13.94 -12.94 -15.22
N GLU A 94 -13.71 -12.29 -16.35
CA GLU A 94 -12.75 -12.73 -17.36
C GLU A 94 -11.40 -12.00 -17.25
N ILE A 95 -11.28 -11.03 -16.36
CA ILE A 95 -10.03 -10.33 -16.09
C ILE A 95 -9.32 -11.09 -14.96
N PRO A 96 -8.14 -11.67 -15.22
CA PRO A 96 -7.43 -12.39 -14.17
C PRO A 96 -7.05 -11.43 -13.03
N PRO A 97 -7.16 -11.89 -11.77
CA PRO A 97 -6.76 -11.07 -10.64
C PRO A 97 -5.25 -10.85 -10.65
N GLU A 98 -4.86 -9.59 -10.51
CA GLU A 98 -3.48 -9.20 -10.29
C GLU A 98 -3.31 -8.74 -8.83
N LEU A 99 -2.21 -9.13 -8.21
CA LEU A 99 -1.91 -8.77 -6.83
C LEU A 99 -0.63 -7.93 -6.79
N PRO A 100 -0.57 -6.91 -5.94
CA PRO A 100 0.62 -6.09 -5.84
C PRO A 100 1.77 -6.87 -5.20
N THR A 101 2.98 -6.40 -5.42
CA THR A 101 4.15 -6.76 -4.60
C THR A 101 4.53 -5.58 -3.74
N ASN A 102 5.22 -5.83 -2.64
CA ASN A 102 5.72 -4.78 -1.77
C ASN A 102 7.22 -4.92 -1.53
N ILE A 103 7.92 -3.80 -1.56
CA ILE A 103 9.27 -3.68 -1.03
C ILE A 103 9.40 -2.33 -0.34
N CYS A 104 10.06 -2.33 0.82
CA CYS A 104 10.38 -1.13 1.56
C CYS A 104 11.85 -1.19 1.94
N TYR A 105 12.57 -0.11 1.69
CA TYR A 105 13.94 0.08 2.12
C TYR A 105 14.00 1.01 3.32
N SER A 106 14.93 0.74 4.23
CA SER A 106 15.19 1.59 5.39
C SER A 106 16.68 1.88 5.46
N PHE A 107 17.07 3.12 5.22
CA PHE A 107 18.44 3.56 5.42
C PHE A 107 18.78 3.56 6.91
N VAL A 108 19.91 2.97 7.24
CA VAL A 108 20.47 2.92 8.61
C VAL A 108 21.58 3.94 8.80
N ASP A 109 22.12 4.45 7.70
CA ASP A 109 22.99 5.63 7.62
C ASP A 109 22.89 6.26 6.20
N SER A 110 23.87 7.08 5.80
CA SER A 110 23.83 7.79 4.50
C SER A 110 24.03 6.89 3.29
N GLU A 111 24.54 5.67 3.44
CA GLU A 111 24.95 4.80 2.33
C GLU A 111 24.35 3.40 2.42
N GLU A 112 24.08 2.89 3.62
CA GLU A 112 23.65 1.51 3.82
C GLU A 112 22.19 1.41 4.18
N ALA A 113 21.51 0.40 3.63
CA ALA A 113 20.11 0.11 3.89
C ALA A 113 19.87 -1.36 4.24
N ILE A 114 18.70 -1.62 4.79
CA ILE A 114 18.04 -2.92 4.91
C ILE A 114 16.75 -2.87 4.11
N TRP A 115 16.11 -4.04 3.87
CA TRP A 115 14.81 -4.07 3.20
C TRP A 115 13.87 -5.13 3.78
N VAL A 116 12.59 -4.90 3.57
CA VAL A 116 11.52 -5.89 3.76
C VAL A 116 10.70 -5.95 2.48
N SER A 117 10.34 -7.15 2.04
CA SER A 117 9.46 -7.35 0.91
C SER A 117 8.33 -8.32 1.24
N ALA A 118 7.27 -8.28 0.44
CA ALA A 118 6.18 -9.25 0.49
C ALA A 118 5.65 -9.50 -0.92
N ASN A 119 5.44 -10.78 -1.23
CA ASN A 119 4.70 -11.23 -2.39
C ASN A 119 3.33 -11.75 -1.94
N TYR A 120 2.34 -11.57 -2.78
CA TYR A 120 0.98 -11.96 -2.48
C TYR A 120 0.46 -12.92 -3.53
N SER A 121 -0.31 -13.90 -3.09
CA SER A 121 -0.99 -14.87 -3.95
C SER A 121 -2.45 -15.03 -3.54
N TRP A 122 -3.33 -15.21 -4.51
CA TRP A 122 -4.73 -15.51 -4.27
C TRP A 122 -4.89 -17.02 -4.02
N ASP A 123 -5.49 -17.37 -2.90
CA ASP A 123 -5.88 -18.75 -2.61
C ASP A 123 -7.36 -18.93 -2.96
N GLU A 124 -7.61 -19.65 -4.05
CA GLU A 124 -8.95 -19.85 -4.56
C GLU A 124 -9.81 -20.71 -3.63
N ALA A 125 -9.21 -21.67 -2.92
CA ALA A 125 -9.92 -22.56 -2.00
C ALA A 125 -10.35 -21.83 -0.72
N GLU A 126 -9.45 -21.00 -0.19
CA GLU A 126 -9.70 -20.26 1.05
C GLU A 126 -10.30 -18.86 0.80
N LYS A 127 -10.44 -18.45 -0.47
CA LYS A 127 -10.95 -17.12 -0.90
C LYS A 127 -10.25 -15.98 -0.16
N ARG A 128 -8.93 -16.08 -0.01
CA ARG A 128 -8.11 -15.07 0.67
C ARG A 128 -6.78 -14.84 -0.01
N ILE A 129 -6.18 -13.70 0.30
CA ILE A 129 -4.81 -13.39 -0.10
C ILE A 129 -3.84 -13.95 0.93
N LYS A 130 -2.87 -14.73 0.47
CA LYS A 130 -1.71 -15.19 1.25
C LYS A 130 -0.53 -14.26 1.01
N ALA A 131 0.19 -13.92 2.07
CA ALA A 131 1.40 -13.12 2.03
C ALA A 131 2.62 -13.97 2.35
N GLN A 132 3.69 -13.82 1.55
CA GLN A 132 5.01 -14.38 1.81
C GLN A 132 5.98 -13.22 1.96
N SER A 133 6.41 -12.96 3.19
CA SER A 133 7.33 -11.88 3.51
C SER A 133 8.76 -12.37 3.60
N GLN A 134 9.70 -11.49 3.22
CA GLN A 134 11.13 -11.66 3.36
C GLN A 134 11.73 -10.41 3.97
N VAL A 135 12.79 -10.59 4.76
CA VAL A 135 13.51 -9.50 5.40
C VAL A 135 15.01 -9.72 5.18
N ASP A 136 15.68 -8.72 4.65
CA ASP A 136 17.14 -8.64 4.73
C ASP A 136 17.51 -7.58 5.78
N ASN A 137 17.93 -8.06 6.94
CA ASN A 137 18.38 -7.22 8.04
C ASN A 137 19.90 -7.00 8.06
N GLN A 138 20.61 -7.49 7.04
CA GLN A 138 22.04 -7.24 6.85
C GLN A 138 22.22 -5.91 6.13
N ARG A 139 22.60 -4.87 6.90
CA ARG A 139 22.87 -3.57 6.30
C ARG A 139 24.01 -3.66 5.26
N SER A 140 23.82 -3.04 4.12
CA SER A 140 24.84 -2.99 3.08
C SER A 140 24.70 -1.77 2.16
N LYS A 141 25.83 -1.36 1.56
CA LYS A 141 25.83 -0.32 0.51
C LYS A 141 25.06 -0.78 -0.73
N ALA A 142 25.12 -2.05 -1.08
CA ALA A 142 24.37 -2.61 -2.20
C ALA A 142 22.85 -2.42 -2.01
N ASN A 143 22.34 -2.61 -0.78
CA ASN A 143 20.95 -2.32 -0.46
C ASN A 143 20.63 -0.81 -0.54
N GLY A 144 21.56 0.05 -0.16
CA GLY A 144 21.43 1.50 -0.30
C GLY A 144 21.34 1.95 -1.76
N GLU A 145 22.23 1.44 -2.60
CA GLU A 145 22.23 1.68 -4.05
C GLU A 145 20.93 1.17 -4.69
N ALA A 146 20.48 -0.03 -4.31
CA ALA A 146 19.22 -0.60 -4.78
C ALA A 146 18.01 0.26 -4.36
N ALA A 147 18.00 0.79 -3.13
CA ALA A 147 16.96 1.70 -2.64
C ALA A 147 16.88 2.99 -3.47
N ILE A 148 18.02 3.60 -3.78
CA ILE A 148 18.09 4.79 -4.63
C ILE A 148 17.62 4.47 -6.05
N GLY A 149 18.11 3.40 -6.65
CA GLY A 149 17.72 2.96 -7.99
C GLY A 149 16.22 2.70 -8.08
N TRP A 150 15.65 2.04 -7.08
CA TRP A 150 14.22 1.80 -6.97
C TRP A 150 13.42 3.11 -6.91
N ALA A 151 13.82 4.04 -6.04
CA ALA A 151 13.13 5.32 -5.90
C ALA A 151 13.17 6.16 -7.18
N LEU A 152 14.34 6.22 -7.84
CA LEU A 152 14.50 6.91 -9.12
C LEU A 152 13.71 6.23 -10.24
N GLY A 153 13.65 4.90 -10.26
CA GLY A 153 12.84 4.14 -11.21
C GLY A 153 11.36 4.48 -11.08
N LEU A 154 10.80 4.45 -9.87
CA LEU A 154 9.42 4.84 -9.61
C LEU A 154 9.13 6.31 -9.99
N TRP A 155 10.05 7.19 -9.64
CA TRP A 155 9.93 8.61 -9.99
C TRP A 155 9.88 8.82 -11.50
N ASN A 156 10.78 8.15 -12.22
CA ASN A 156 10.81 8.24 -13.68
C ASN A 156 9.56 7.65 -14.34
N ASP A 157 9.03 6.55 -13.79
CA ASP A 157 7.81 5.92 -14.30
C ASP A 157 6.56 6.81 -14.08
N MET A 158 6.48 7.50 -12.94
CA MET A 158 5.35 8.37 -12.62
C MET A 158 5.42 9.75 -13.28
N PHE A 159 6.60 10.30 -13.47
CA PHE A 159 6.81 11.71 -13.82
C PHE A 159 7.81 11.92 -14.96
N GLY A 160 8.42 10.86 -15.47
CA GLY A 160 9.34 10.94 -16.61
C GLY A 160 8.61 11.30 -17.92
N PRO A 161 9.35 11.68 -18.96
CA PRO A 161 8.75 11.90 -20.27
C PRO A 161 8.13 10.60 -20.80
N ALA A 162 6.95 10.73 -21.40
CA ALA A 162 6.24 9.61 -22.04
C ALA A 162 6.92 9.14 -23.32
#